data_0ea283be79033b4d7d63249533826a32
#
_entry.id   0ea283be79033b4d7d63249533826a32
#
_cell.length_a   1.000
_cell.length_b   1.000
_cell.length_c   1.000
_cell.angle_alpha   90.00
_cell.angle_beta   90.00
_cell.angle_gamma   90.00
#
_symmetry.space_group_name_H-M   'P 1'
#
loop_
_entity.id
_entity.type
_entity.pdbx_description
1 polymer ?
#
loop_
_entity_poly.entity_id
_entity_poly.type
_entity_poly.pdbx_seq_one_letter_code
_entity_poly.pdbx_strand_id
1 'polypeptide(L)'
;MTSIPIDTIIKNWTNENIKLSPPTTPQSITAAEEIINFQFPDDFKEFYLEMDGFVDWDWIKNMFSIWPLARTLEEYHNESDKSFIVFADYLINAIQFGFVKGKDGVFKNSGETHEWIADTFSDAIALINADADILY
;
A
#
# COMPACT_ATOMS: atom_id res chain seq x y z
N MET A 1 5.47 -16.46 10.19
CA MET A 1 4.69 -15.40 10.85
C MET A 1 3.25 -15.46 10.39
N THR A 2 2.32 -15.31 11.30
CA THR A 2 0.90 -15.35 10.97
C THR A 2 0.44 -13.95 10.58
N SER A 3 -0.05 -13.78 9.36
CA SER A 3 -0.61 -12.51 8.92
C SER A 3 -1.92 -12.22 9.64
N ILE A 4 -2.18 -10.95 9.93
CA ILE A 4 -3.45 -10.53 10.48
C ILE A 4 -4.51 -10.68 9.38
N PRO A 5 -5.68 -11.30 9.67
CA PRO A 5 -6.73 -11.41 8.66
C PRO A 5 -7.18 -10.05 8.13
N ILE A 6 -7.41 -9.96 6.83
CA ILE A 6 -7.84 -8.72 6.17
C ILE A 6 -9.07 -8.13 6.83
N ASP A 7 -10.07 -8.96 7.16
CA ASP A 7 -11.30 -8.50 7.80
C ASP A 7 -11.04 -7.80 9.12
N THR A 8 -10.09 -8.30 9.92
CA THR A 8 -9.72 -7.70 11.20
C THR A 8 -9.07 -6.35 10.99
N ILE A 9 -8.20 -6.22 9.99
CA ILE A 9 -7.52 -4.97 9.66
C ILE A 9 -8.56 -3.92 9.26
N ILE A 10 -9.45 -4.26 8.35
CA ILE A 10 -10.50 -3.36 7.84
C ILE A 10 -11.41 -2.91 8.98
N LYS A 11 -11.79 -3.85 9.85
CA LYS A 11 -12.63 -3.55 11.01
C LYS A 11 -11.95 -2.57 11.96
N ASN A 12 -10.65 -2.73 12.21
CA ASN A 12 -9.90 -1.83 13.06
C ASN A 12 -9.88 -0.41 12.48
N TRP A 13 -9.65 -0.27 11.18
CA TRP A 13 -9.67 1.03 10.54
C TRP A 13 -11.05 1.67 10.57
N THR A 14 -12.11 0.89 10.34
CA THR A 14 -13.48 1.37 10.44
C THR A 14 -13.78 1.87 11.86
N ASN A 15 -13.28 1.18 12.88
CA ASN A 15 -13.44 1.59 14.28
C ASN A 15 -12.66 2.88 14.60
N GLU A 16 -11.61 3.19 13.85
CA GLU A 16 -10.87 4.45 13.96
C GLU A 16 -11.51 5.58 13.14
N ASN A 17 -12.67 5.33 12.55
CA ASN A 17 -13.38 6.27 11.66
C ASN A 17 -12.63 6.61 10.37
N ILE A 18 -11.76 5.72 9.92
CA ILE A 18 -11.10 5.87 8.62
C ILE A 18 -12.13 5.62 7.52
N LYS A 19 -12.16 6.51 6.53
CA LYS A 19 -13.04 6.36 5.38
C LYS A 19 -12.37 5.46 4.34
N LEU A 20 -12.96 4.32 4.08
CA LEU A 20 -12.45 3.33 3.14
C LEU A 20 -13.19 3.45 1.80
N SER A 21 -12.44 3.38 0.70
CA SER A 21 -13.04 3.33 -0.63
C SER A 21 -13.70 1.96 -0.85
N PRO A 22 -14.79 1.90 -1.65
CA PRO A 22 -15.39 0.63 -2.02
C PRO A 22 -14.37 -0.30 -2.67
N PRO A 23 -14.58 -1.63 -2.63
CA PRO A 23 -13.66 -2.58 -3.25
C PRO A 23 -13.39 -2.26 -4.72
N THR A 24 -12.16 -2.49 -5.17
CA THR A 24 -11.86 -2.46 -6.59
C THR A 24 -12.30 -3.76 -7.25
N THR A 25 -12.11 -3.90 -8.55
CA THR A 25 -12.50 -5.09 -9.29
C THR A 25 -11.27 -5.82 -9.82
N PRO A 26 -11.38 -7.14 -10.12
CA PRO A 26 -10.28 -7.86 -10.75
C PRO A 26 -9.84 -7.21 -12.07
N GLN A 27 -10.79 -6.68 -12.85
CA GLN A 27 -10.50 -6.01 -14.11
C GLN A 27 -9.69 -4.75 -13.91
N SER A 28 -9.99 -3.96 -12.88
CA SER A 28 -9.23 -2.75 -12.55
C SER A 28 -7.81 -3.08 -12.11
N ILE A 29 -7.64 -4.14 -11.34
CA ILE A 29 -6.31 -4.60 -10.92
C ILE A 29 -5.50 -5.04 -12.13
N THR A 30 -6.08 -5.84 -13.04
CA THR A 30 -5.40 -6.29 -14.25
C THR A 30 -5.01 -5.12 -15.14
N ALA A 31 -5.90 -4.14 -15.31
CA ALA A 31 -5.59 -2.95 -16.09
C ALA A 31 -4.43 -2.16 -15.48
N ALA A 32 -4.41 -2.04 -14.15
CA ALA A 32 -3.31 -1.37 -13.44
C ALA A 32 -2.00 -2.10 -13.66
N GLU A 33 -1.99 -3.42 -13.55
CA GLU A 33 -0.79 -4.24 -13.78
C GLU A 33 -0.22 -4.04 -15.19
N GLU A 34 -1.08 -3.90 -16.19
CA GLU A 34 -0.66 -3.62 -17.56
C GLU A 34 -0.03 -2.24 -17.69
N ILE A 35 -0.65 -1.23 -17.07
CA ILE A 35 -0.16 0.15 -17.13
C ILE A 35 1.23 0.27 -16.48
N ILE A 36 1.42 -0.33 -15.32
CA ILE A 36 2.68 -0.22 -14.58
C ILE A 36 3.68 -1.31 -14.96
N ASN A 37 3.29 -2.27 -15.78
CA ASN A 37 4.12 -3.42 -16.16
C ASN A 37 4.68 -4.16 -14.95
N PHE A 38 3.79 -4.51 -14.00
CA PHE A 38 4.14 -5.17 -12.76
C PHE A 38 2.95 -5.98 -12.25
N GLN A 39 3.20 -7.20 -11.78
CA GLN A 39 2.15 -8.04 -11.18
C GLN A 39 2.14 -7.87 -9.68
N PHE A 40 1.00 -7.43 -9.13
CA PHE A 40 0.83 -7.33 -7.70
C PHE A 40 0.83 -8.71 -7.05
N PRO A 41 1.36 -8.82 -5.82
CA PRO A 41 1.24 -10.07 -5.04
C PRO A 41 -0.22 -10.44 -4.80
N ASP A 42 -0.49 -11.73 -4.60
CA ASP A 42 -1.85 -12.22 -4.38
C ASP A 42 -2.50 -11.60 -3.15
N ASP A 43 -1.76 -11.41 -2.06
CA ASP A 43 -2.28 -10.79 -0.84
C ASP A 43 -2.66 -9.32 -1.05
N PHE A 44 -1.94 -8.58 -1.89
CA PHE A 44 -2.32 -7.23 -2.29
C PHE A 44 -3.66 -7.25 -3.03
N LYS A 45 -3.81 -8.17 -3.98
CA LYS A 45 -5.04 -8.30 -4.77
C LYS A 45 -6.23 -8.62 -3.88
N GLU A 46 -6.09 -9.59 -2.98
CA GLU A 46 -7.14 -9.96 -2.04
C GLU A 46 -7.56 -8.78 -1.18
N PHE A 47 -6.60 -8.02 -0.70
CA PHE A 47 -6.83 -6.85 0.14
C PHE A 47 -7.64 -5.77 -0.60
N TYR A 48 -7.24 -5.46 -1.83
CA TYR A 48 -7.91 -4.41 -2.62
C TYR A 48 -9.27 -4.84 -3.16
N LEU A 49 -9.53 -6.13 -3.23
CA LEU A 49 -10.87 -6.64 -3.53
C LEU A 49 -11.83 -6.49 -2.34
N GLU A 50 -11.34 -6.19 -1.16
CA GLU A 50 -12.16 -5.89 0.02
C GLU A 50 -12.33 -4.38 0.22
N MET A 51 -11.29 -3.59 -0.06
CA MET A 51 -11.38 -2.13 -0.02
C MET A 51 -10.26 -1.52 -0.88
N ASP A 52 -10.54 -0.39 -1.49
CA ASP A 52 -9.63 0.28 -2.44
C ASP A 52 -8.94 1.49 -1.78
N GLY A 53 -8.24 1.25 -0.67
CA GLY A 53 -7.49 2.29 0.02
C GLY A 53 -8.36 3.25 0.81
N PHE A 54 -7.75 4.33 1.28
CA PHE A 54 -8.43 5.35 2.10
C PHE A 54 -8.97 6.47 1.20
N VAL A 55 -10.17 6.97 1.56
CA VAL A 55 -10.83 8.06 0.82
C VAL A 55 -10.20 9.40 1.19
N ASP A 56 -10.06 10.28 0.20
CA ASP A 56 -9.70 11.70 0.39
C ASP A 56 -8.42 11.92 1.21
N TRP A 57 -7.43 11.03 1.02
CA TRP A 57 -6.15 11.13 1.71
C TRP A 57 -6.27 10.90 3.23
N ASP A 58 -7.32 10.23 3.66
CA ASP A 58 -7.49 9.90 5.07
C ASP A 58 -6.31 9.07 5.58
N TRP A 59 -6.07 9.11 6.88
CA TRP A 59 -4.96 8.41 7.50
C TRP A 59 -5.35 7.87 8.87
N ILE A 60 -4.65 6.83 9.32
CA ILE A 60 -4.80 6.33 10.69
C ILE A 60 -4.12 7.29 11.66
N LYS A 61 -4.37 7.14 12.96
CA LYS A 61 -3.84 8.04 14.01
C LYS A 61 -2.33 8.19 13.97
N ASN A 62 -1.59 7.21 13.44
CA ASN A 62 -0.14 7.26 13.31
C ASN A 62 0.31 7.92 11.98
N MET A 63 -0.62 8.52 11.25
CA MET A 63 -0.34 9.29 10.03
C MET A 63 0.07 8.46 8.81
N PHE A 64 -0.27 7.18 8.79
CA PHE A 64 -0.13 6.34 7.60
C PHE A 64 -1.41 6.37 6.78
N SER A 65 -1.28 6.44 5.48
CA SER A 65 -2.40 6.40 4.54
C SER A 65 -2.18 5.29 3.53
N ILE A 66 -3.21 4.47 3.31
CA ILE A 66 -3.20 3.42 2.28
C ILE A 66 -3.85 4.00 1.04
N TRP A 67 -3.14 3.97 -0.09
CA TRP A 67 -3.58 4.64 -1.30
C TRP A 67 -4.64 3.85 -2.06
N PRO A 68 -5.67 4.53 -2.60
CA PRO A 68 -6.49 3.93 -3.64
C PRO A 68 -5.63 3.56 -4.85
N LEU A 69 -6.04 2.53 -5.58
CA LEU A 69 -5.31 2.07 -6.76
C LEU A 69 -5.14 3.19 -7.80
N ALA A 70 -6.17 4.02 -7.97
CA ALA A 70 -6.11 5.17 -8.87
C ALA A 70 -4.97 6.15 -8.50
N ARG A 71 -4.75 6.38 -7.21
CA ARG A 71 -3.66 7.24 -6.75
C ARG A 71 -2.30 6.62 -7.04
N THR A 72 -2.17 5.32 -6.82
CA THR A 72 -0.94 4.59 -7.16
C THR A 72 -0.59 4.76 -8.65
N LEU A 73 -1.58 4.64 -9.53
CA LEU A 73 -1.38 4.81 -10.97
C LEU A 73 -1.03 6.24 -11.34
N GLU A 74 -1.69 7.23 -10.75
CA GLU A 74 -1.44 8.64 -11.00
C GLU A 74 -0.03 9.03 -10.59
N GLU A 75 0.40 8.63 -9.39
CA GLU A 75 1.75 8.91 -8.90
C GLU A 75 2.80 8.19 -9.74
N TYR A 76 2.55 6.95 -10.15
CA TYR A 76 3.44 6.22 -11.04
C TYR A 76 3.60 6.95 -12.38
N HIS A 77 2.52 7.46 -12.93
CA HIS A 77 2.54 8.20 -14.19
C HIS A 77 3.37 9.47 -14.08
N ASN A 78 3.29 10.18 -12.97
CA ASN A 78 3.98 11.45 -12.74
C ASN A 78 5.45 11.26 -12.31
N GLU A 79 5.83 10.09 -11.82
CA GLU A 79 7.16 9.84 -11.30
C GLU A 79 8.13 9.46 -12.41
N SER A 80 9.36 9.97 -12.33
CA SER A 80 10.40 9.60 -13.29
C SER A 80 10.97 8.20 -13.03
N ASP A 81 11.04 7.79 -11.77
CA ASP A 81 11.49 6.45 -11.40
C ASP A 81 10.35 5.44 -11.53
N LYS A 82 10.36 4.67 -12.61
CA LYS A 82 9.32 3.66 -12.88
C LYS A 82 9.60 2.32 -12.20
N SER A 83 10.63 2.20 -11.39
CA SER A 83 10.97 0.97 -10.69
C SER A 83 10.24 0.80 -9.36
N PHE A 84 9.69 1.88 -8.80
CA PHE A 84 9.05 1.87 -7.48
C PHE A 84 7.55 2.15 -7.60
N ILE A 85 6.74 1.29 -6.99
CA ILE A 85 5.28 1.35 -7.06
C ILE A 85 4.73 1.53 -5.66
N VAL A 86 4.20 2.72 -5.37
CA VAL A 86 3.77 3.12 -4.02
C VAL A 86 2.34 2.68 -3.76
N PHE A 87 2.08 2.12 -2.57
CA PHE A 87 0.71 1.84 -2.13
C PHE A 87 0.34 2.55 -0.83
N ALA A 88 1.30 3.14 -0.13
CA ALA A 88 1.04 3.81 1.14
C ALA A 88 2.11 4.87 1.40
N ASP A 89 1.78 5.82 2.28
CA ASP A 89 2.76 6.81 2.73
C ASP A 89 2.60 7.10 4.22
N TYR A 90 3.62 7.76 4.75
CA TYR A 90 3.64 8.28 6.11
C TYR A 90 3.79 9.79 6.05
N LEU A 91 3.00 10.50 6.84
CA LEU A 91 3.08 11.95 7.03
C LEU A 91 3.10 12.71 5.69
N ILE A 92 2.12 12.45 4.85
CA ILE A 92 1.94 13.12 3.55
C ILE A 92 3.22 13.07 2.72
N ASN A 93 3.57 11.88 2.27
CA ASN A 93 4.73 11.60 1.40
C ASN A 93 6.12 11.83 2.02
N ALA A 94 6.23 11.96 3.34
CA ALA A 94 7.56 12.02 3.98
C ALA A 94 8.32 10.71 3.78
N ILE A 95 7.61 9.57 3.91
CA ILE A 95 8.14 8.24 3.59
C ILE A 95 7.08 7.51 2.78
N GLN A 96 7.49 6.86 1.69
CA GLN A 96 6.60 6.07 0.86
C GLN A 96 6.89 4.57 1.04
N PHE A 97 5.86 3.75 0.91
CA PHE A 97 5.97 2.29 1.00
C PHE A 97 5.45 1.67 -0.29
N GLY A 98 6.17 0.71 -0.82
CA GLY A 98 5.76 0.12 -2.07
C GLY A 98 6.62 -1.06 -2.50
N PHE A 99 6.45 -1.43 -3.77
CA PHE A 99 7.15 -2.54 -4.40
C PHE A 99 8.26 -2.01 -5.31
N VAL A 100 9.36 -2.74 -5.39
CA VAL A 100 10.44 -2.46 -6.35
C VAL A 100 10.37 -3.52 -7.44
N LYS A 101 10.28 -3.09 -8.71
CA LYS A 101 10.23 -4.04 -9.84
C LYS A 101 11.48 -4.91 -9.86
N GLY A 102 11.28 -6.22 -10.02
CA GLY A 102 12.37 -7.18 -10.06
C GLY A 102 12.88 -7.63 -8.71
N LYS A 103 12.27 -7.17 -7.61
CA LYS A 103 12.63 -7.58 -6.25
C LYS A 103 11.39 -8.04 -5.49
N ASP A 104 11.54 -9.08 -4.70
CA ASP A 104 10.48 -9.55 -3.81
C ASP A 104 10.43 -8.70 -2.56
N GLY A 105 9.23 -8.57 -1.98
CA GLY A 105 9.03 -7.88 -0.71
C GLY A 105 8.49 -6.48 -0.86
N VAL A 106 8.45 -5.77 0.27
CA VAL A 106 7.98 -4.39 0.37
C VAL A 106 9.12 -3.52 0.87
N PHE A 107 9.19 -2.31 0.33
CA PHE A 107 10.30 -1.39 0.58
C PHE A 107 9.78 -0.04 1.01
N LYS A 108 10.59 0.70 1.78
CA LYS A 108 10.34 2.11 2.06
C LYS A 108 11.28 2.99 1.24
N ASN A 109 10.78 4.15 0.85
CA ASN A 109 11.53 5.16 0.12
C ASN A 109 11.48 6.48 0.91
N SER A 110 12.63 6.92 1.40
CA SER A 110 12.76 8.19 2.13
C SER A 110 13.50 9.26 1.31
N GLY A 111 13.59 9.05 -0.02
CA GLY A 111 14.13 10.02 -0.97
C GLY A 111 15.38 9.59 -1.72
N GLU A 112 16.26 8.82 -1.12
CA GLU A 112 17.53 8.43 -1.75
C GLU A 112 17.63 6.95 -2.07
N THR A 113 17.11 6.08 -1.20
CA THR A 113 17.24 4.63 -1.35
C THR A 113 15.93 3.92 -1.09
N HIS A 114 15.82 2.71 -1.64
CA HIS A 114 14.72 1.80 -1.33
C HIS A 114 15.23 0.76 -0.34
N GLU A 115 14.66 0.76 0.88
CA GLU A 115 15.07 -0.14 1.95
C GLU A 115 13.99 -1.18 2.22
N TRP A 116 14.37 -2.45 2.24
CA TRP A 116 13.45 -3.54 2.54
C TRP A 116 12.84 -3.39 3.95
N ILE A 117 11.53 -3.64 4.07
CA ILE A 117 10.84 -3.61 5.37
C ILE A 117 10.09 -4.91 5.67
N ALA A 118 9.61 -5.62 4.66
CA ALA A 118 8.80 -6.82 4.85
C ALA A 118 8.88 -7.75 3.65
N ASP A 119 8.64 -9.04 3.88
CA ASP A 119 8.64 -10.05 2.81
C ASP A 119 7.36 -10.01 1.98
N THR A 120 6.23 -9.66 2.59
CA THR A 120 4.92 -9.67 1.94
C THR A 120 4.17 -8.38 2.19
N PHE A 121 3.16 -8.12 1.34
CA PHE A 121 2.26 -6.99 1.52
C PHE A 121 1.52 -7.08 2.86
N SER A 122 1.02 -8.27 3.21
CA SER A 122 0.31 -8.50 4.48
C SER A 122 1.17 -8.16 5.69
N ASP A 123 2.45 -8.55 5.65
CA ASP A 123 3.39 -8.24 6.72
C ASP A 123 3.65 -6.73 6.81
N ALA A 124 3.74 -6.05 5.68
CA ALA A 124 3.90 -4.59 5.65
C ALA A 124 2.70 -3.87 6.28
N ILE A 125 1.48 -4.32 5.99
CA ILE A 125 0.26 -3.76 6.58
C ILE A 125 0.26 -4.00 8.10
N ALA A 126 0.68 -5.17 8.55
CA ALA A 126 0.80 -5.46 9.98
C ALA A 126 1.78 -4.52 10.68
N LEU A 127 2.93 -4.24 10.04
CA LEU A 127 3.92 -3.29 10.57
C LEU A 127 3.34 -1.87 10.64
N ILE A 128 2.60 -1.43 9.64
CA ILE A 128 1.95 -0.12 9.61
C ILE A 128 0.95 -0.01 10.77
N ASN A 129 0.12 -1.01 10.97
CA ASN A 129 -0.85 -1.00 12.06
C ASN A 129 -0.18 -1.05 13.45
N ALA A 130 0.99 -1.66 13.55
CA ALA A 130 1.75 -1.75 14.80
C ALA A 130 2.66 -0.54 15.04
N ASP A 131 2.73 0.39 14.09
CA ASP A 131 3.64 1.55 14.16
C ASP A 131 5.09 1.11 14.43
N ALA A 132 5.54 0.11 13.68
CA ALA A 132 6.84 -0.52 13.89
C ALA A 132 8.03 0.40 13.56
N ASP A 133 9.09 0.31 14.34
CA ASP A 133 10.27 1.19 14.19
C ASP A 133 10.96 1.07 12.83
N ILE A 134 10.89 -0.10 12.20
CA ILE A 134 11.53 -0.32 10.89
C ILE A 134 10.97 0.61 9.80
N LEU A 135 9.77 1.14 9.99
CA LEU A 135 9.11 2.01 9.02
C LEU A 135 9.72 3.42 8.94
N TYR A 136 10.48 3.80 9.95
CA TYR A 136 11.03 5.16 10.05
C TYR A 136 12.50 5.25 9.67
#